data_013e841afe98e87bdf0cc0a1d6edb965
#
_entry.id   013e841afe98e87bdf0cc0a1d6edb965
#
_cell.length_a   1.000
_cell.length_b   1.000
_cell.length_c   1.000
_cell.angle_alpha   90.00
_cell.angle_beta   90.00
_cell.angle_gamma   90.00
#
_symmetry.space_group_name_H-M   'P 1'
#
loop_
_entity.id
_entity.type
_entity.pdbx_description
1 polymer ?
#
loop_
_entity_poly.entity_id
_entity_poly.type
_entity_poly.pdbx_seq_one_letter_code
_entity_poly.pdbx_strand_id
1 'polypeptide(L)'
;MIRKNPSGDLPVIAESAYVDKTAIICGKVVIGENVFVGPYAVIRADEVDASGEMEPITIGANSNIQDGVVIHSKSGAAVTIGEFSSIAHRSIVHGPCKVGDRVFIGFNSVLFNCVVGDGCVVRHNSVVDGRDLPEDFYVPSTTRIGPNTDLSQFPPVSISASEFSEDVARTNVDLVRGYKALQNEF
;
A
#
# COMPACT_ATOMS: atom_id res chain seq x y z
N MET A 1 -12.33 -11.14 4.59
CA MET A 1 -13.13 -11.88 3.56
C MET A 1 -12.38 -11.87 2.24
N ILE A 2 -12.06 -13.03 1.67
CA ILE A 2 -11.43 -13.17 0.35
C ILE A 2 -12.50 -13.58 -0.65
N ARG A 3 -12.64 -12.86 -1.78
CA ARG A 3 -13.69 -13.09 -2.76
C ARG A 3 -13.30 -12.75 -4.20
N LYS A 4 -14.04 -13.29 -5.15
CA LYS A 4 -13.91 -12.99 -6.57
C LYS A 4 -14.48 -11.61 -6.93
N ASN A 5 -13.93 -11.02 -8.00
CA ASN A 5 -14.55 -9.89 -8.70
C ASN A 5 -15.62 -10.38 -9.72
N PRO A 6 -16.31 -9.49 -10.44
CA PRO A 6 -17.30 -9.86 -11.45
C PRO A 6 -16.77 -10.73 -12.60
N SER A 7 -15.47 -10.65 -12.94
CA SER A 7 -14.83 -11.50 -13.96
C SER A 7 -14.40 -12.86 -13.45
N GLY A 8 -14.52 -13.11 -12.14
CA GLY A 8 -14.15 -14.39 -11.56
C GLY A 8 -12.70 -14.47 -11.03
N ASP A 9 -11.91 -13.40 -11.14
CA ASP A 9 -10.57 -13.35 -10.56
C ASP A 9 -10.61 -13.51 -9.05
N LEU A 10 -9.72 -14.34 -8.52
CA LEU A 10 -9.54 -14.58 -7.09
C LEU A 10 -8.17 -14.08 -6.65
N PRO A 11 -8.06 -13.46 -5.47
CA PRO A 11 -6.76 -13.05 -4.93
C PRO A 11 -5.75 -14.21 -4.81
N VAL A 12 -4.50 -13.92 -5.15
CA VAL A 12 -3.35 -14.79 -4.94
C VAL A 12 -2.56 -14.25 -3.76
N ILE A 13 -2.45 -15.03 -2.70
CA ILE A 13 -1.84 -14.62 -1.42
C ILE A 13 -0.74 -15.61 -1.09
N ALA A 14 0.47 -15.12 -0.85
CA ALA A 14 1.60 -15.96 -0.43
C ALA A 14 1.27 -16.65 0.90
N GLU A 15 1.69 -17.90 1.04
CA GLU A 15 1.44 -18.70 2.26
C GLU A 15 2.03 -18.04 3.52
N SER A 16 3.17 -17.35 3.38
CA SER A 16 3.82 -16.66 4.48
C SER A 16 3.15 -15.34 4.88
N ALA A 17 2.22 -14.79 4.07
CA ALA A 17 1.51 -13.57 4.40
C ALA A 17 0.46 -13.78 5.50
N TYR A 18 0.24 -12.75 6.30
CA TYR A 18 -0.86 -12.70 7.27
C TYR A 18 -1.94 -11.74 6.80
N VAL A 19 -3.17 -12.22 6.73
CA VAL A 19 -4.35 -11.40 6.43
C VAL A 19 -5.32 -11.51 7.59
N ASP A 20 -5.64 -10.38 8.21
CA ASP A 20 -6.61 -10.33 9.30
C ASP A 20 -7.98 -10.82 8.85
N LYS A 21 -8.72 -11.49 9.75
CA LYS A 21 -10.04 -12.08 9.47
C LYS A 21 -11.07 -11.04 9.06
N THR A 22 -10.91 -9.79 9.48
CA THR A 22 -11.81 -8.67 9.16
C THR A 22 -11.47 -7.96 7.86
N ALA A 23 -10.28 -8.22 7.29
CA ALA A 23 -9.88 -7.62 6.01
C ALA A 23 -10.72 -8.15 4.83
N ILE A 24 -10.88 -7.30 3.81
CA ILE A 24 -11.56 -7.63 2.56
C ILE A 24 -10.56 -7.58 1.42
N ILE A 25 -10.33 -8.72 0.76
CA ILE A 25 -9.48 -8.82 -0.42
C ILE A 25 -10.36 -9.31 -1.58
N CYS A 26 -10.46 -8.54 -2.65
CA CYS A 26 -11.38 -8.82 -3.75
C CYS A 26 -10.72 -8.71 -5.12
N GLY A 27 -10.90 -9.73 -5.95
CA GLY A 27 -10.52 -9.69 -7.35
C GLY A 27 -9.04 -9.95 -7.63
N LYS A 28 -8.51 -9.31 -8.66
CA LYS A 28 -7.15 -9.53 -9.18
C LYS A 28 -6.09 -8.87 -8.30
N VAL A 29 -5.92 -9.40 -7.09
CA VAL A 29 -4.97 -8.95 -6.08
C VAL A 29 -3.88 -9.98 -5.89
N VAL A 30 -2.62 -9.54 -5.87
CA VAL A 30 -1.45 -10.38 -5.58
C VAL A 30 -0.76 -9.85 -4.32
N ILE A 31 -0.66 -10.69 -3.30
CA ILE A 31 -0.01 -10.37 -2.02
C ILE A 31 1.24 -11.23 -1.88
N GLY A 32 2.39 -10.57 -1.76
CA GLY A 32 3.70 -11.18 -1.67
C GLY A 32 3.99 -11.81 -0.31
N GLU A 33 5.21 -12.35 -0.17
CA GLU A 33 5.67 -13.04 1.03
C GLU A 33 5.79 -12.11 2.23
N ASN A 34 5.48 -12.61 3.43
CA ASN A 34 5.59 -11.91 4.69
C ASN A 34 4.84 -10.57 4.75
N VAL A 35 3.85 -10.37 3.88
CA VAL A 35 3.02 -9.17 3.92
C VAL A 35 2.04 -9.24 5.09
N PHE A 36 1.94 -8.16 5.85
CA PHE A 36 0.92 -7.96 6.88
C PHE A 36 -0.28 -7.21 6.30
N VAL A 37 -1.48 -7.77 6.41
CA VAL A 37 -2.73 -7.06 6.11
C VAL A 37 -3.56 -6.99 7.39
N GLY A 38 -3.68 -5.78 7.92
CA GLY A 38 -4.29 -5.50 9.21
C GLY A 38 -5.82 -5.50 9.21
N PRO A 39 -6.42 -5.33 10.40
CA PRO A 39 -7.86 -5.30 10.59
C PRO A 39 -8.55 -4.25 9.72
N TYR A 40 -9.70 -4.63 9.14
CA TYR A 40 -10.56 -3.75 8.32
C TYR A 40 -9.89 -3.16 7.07
N ALA A 41 -8.72 -3.63 6.67
CA ALA A 41 -8.13 -3.23 5.39
C ALA A 41 -9.01 -3.73 4.23
N VAL A 42 -9.14 -2.91 3.18
CA VAL A 42 -9.92 -3.23 1.99
C VAL A 42 -9.03 -3.11 0.76
N ILE A 43 -8.79 -4.21 0.05
CA ILE A 43 -7.98 -4.24 -1.16
C ILE A 43 -8.86 -4.81 -2.28
N ARG A 44 -9.25 -3.97 -3.25
CA ARG A 44 -10.22 -4.36 -4.28
C ARG A 44 -9.74 -4.00 -5.69
N ALA A 45 -9.58 -5.03 -6.54
CA ALA A 45 -9.38 -4.96 -7.97
C ALA A 45 -10.63 -5.55 -8.65
N ASP A 46 -11.74 -4.79 -8.66
CA ASP A 46 -13.06 -5.31 -9.01
C ASP A 46 -13.89 -4.44 -9.98
N GLU A 47 -13.39 -3.27 -10.39
CA GLU A 47 -14.01 -2.47 -11.44
C GLU A 47 -13.46 -2.88 -12.82
N VAL A 48 -13.91 -4.03 -13.30
CA VAL A 48 -13.55 -4.58 -14.61
C VAL A 48 -14.20 -3.79 -15.75
N ASP A 49 -13.56 -3.75 -16.91
CA ASP A 49 -14.14 -3.11 -18.09
C ASP A 49 -15.19 -3.99 -18.80
N ALA A 50 -15.70 -3.51 -19.93
CA ALA A 50 -16.73 -4.22 -20.70
C ALA A 50 -16.23 -5.56 -21.32
N SER A 51 -14.90 -5.76 -21.43
CA SER A 51 -14.29 -7.02 -21.87
C SER A 51 -14.02 -7.98 -20.71
N GLY A 52 -14.22 -7.54 -19.47
CA GLY A 52 -13.92 -8.29 -18.26
C GLY A 52 -12.46 -8.18 -17.81
N GLU A 53 -11.67 -7.29 -18.42
CA GLU A 53 -10.27 -7.10 -18.09
C GLU A 53 -10.10 -6.23 -16.85
N MET A 54 -9.05 -6.54 -16.09
CA MET A 54 -8.66 -5.82 -14.89
C MET A 54 -7.15 -5.94 -14.67
N GLU A 55 -6.45 -4.84 -14.42
CA GLU A 55 -5.06 -4.86 -13.98
C GLU A 55 -4.98 -5.27 -12.51
N PRO A 56 -3.88 -5.94 -12.11
CA PRO A 56 -3.72 -6.36 -10.74
C PRO A 56 -3.43 -5.20 -9.78
N ILE A 57 -3.84 -5.38 -8.53
CA ILE A 57 -3.22 -4.73 -7.38
C ILE A 57 -2.14 -5.69 -6.87
N THR A 58 -0.88 -5.23 -6.86
CA THR A 58 0.25 -6.04 -6.43
C THR A 58 0.91 -5.43 -5.19
N ILE A 59 1.17 -6.26 -4.18
CA ILE A 59 1.83 -5.84 -2.94
C ILE A 59 3.11 -6.67 -2.79
N GLY A 60 4.26 -5.99 -2.79
CA GLY A 60 5.58 -6.56 -2.68
C GLY A 60 5.86 -7.17 -1.30
N ALA A 61 6.84 -8.07 -1.25
CA ALA A 61 7.21 -8.81 -0.05
C ALA A 61 7.60 -7.89 1.13
N ASN A 62 7.37 -8.37 2.34
CA ASN A 62 7.72 -7.70 3.59
C ASN A 62 7.06 -6.32 3.80
N SER A 63 6.06 -6.00 2.99
CA SER A 63 5.29 -4.76 3.10
C SER A 63 4.11 -4.92 4.03
N ASN A 64 3.51 -3.81 4.45
CA ASN A 64 2.36 -3.86 5.34
C ASN A 64 1.24 -2.90 4.92
N ILE A 65 0.03 -3.40 4.98
CA ILE A 65 -1.21 -2.69 4.73
C ILE A 65 -1.96 -2.64 6.05
N GLN A 66 -1.84 -1.53 6.76
CA GLN A 66 -2.29 -1.44 8.14
C GLN A 66 -3.82 -1.23 8.26
N ASP A 67 -4.29 -1.09 9.49
CA ASP A 67 -5.72 -1.12 9.83
C ASP A 67 -6.52 -0.06 9.06
N GLY A 68 -7.61 -0.48 8.45
CA GLY A 68 -8.54 0.40 7.75
C GLY A 68 -8.01 1.05 6.47
N VAL A 69 -6.87 0.62 5.95
CA VAL A 69 -6.34 1.08 4.66
C VAL A 69 -7.28 0.65 3.54
N VAL A 70 -7.48 1.53 2.55
CA VAL A 70 -8.21 1.19 1.33
C VAL A 70 -7.29 1.28 0.13
N ILE A 71 -7.13 0.18 -0.58
CA ILE A 71 -6.46 0.11 -1.88
C ILE A 71 -7.49 -0.29 -2.92
N HIS A 72 -7.68 0.56 -3.93
CA HIS A 72 -8.68 0.32 -4.95
C HIS A 72 -8.16 0.69 -6.34
N SER A 73 -8.59 -0.05 -7.35
CA SER A 73 -8.31 0.27 -8.74
C SER A 73 -9.47 -0.12 -9.64
N LYS A 74 -9.50 0.46 -10.82
CA LYS A 74 -10.38 0.12 -11.93
C LYS A 74 -9.57 -0.40 -13.10
N SER A 75 -10.21 -0.98 -14.10
CA SER A 75 -9.57 -1.39 -15.35
C SER A 75 -8.74 -0.24 -15.95
N GLY A 76 -7.57 -0.54 -16.47
CA GLY A 76 -6.60 0.42 -16.98
C GLY A 76 -5.84 1.23 -15.92
N ALA A 77 -5.97 0.90 -14.64
CA ALA A 77 -5.45 1.70 -13.53
C ALA A 77 -4.79 0.85 -12.44
N ALA A 78 -3.72 0.13 -12.78
CA ALA A 78 -2.99 -0.73 -11.84
C ALA A 78 -2.54 -0.01 -10.56
N VAL A 79 -2.44 -0.76 -9.47
CA VAL A 79 -1.76 -0.33 -8.24
C VAL A 79 -0.62 -1.30 -7.94
N THR A 80 0.57 -0.76 -7.72
CA THR A 80 1.72 -1.54 -7.27
C THR A 80 2.28 -0.92 -6.00
N ILE A 81 2.47 -1.73 -4.97
CA ILE A 81 3.21 -1.40 -3.76
C ILE A 81 4.48 -2.23 -3.79
N GLY A 82 5.64 -1.60 -3.67
CA GLY A 82 6.94 -2.23 -3.64
C GLY A 82 7.21 -3.02 -2.37
N GLU A 83 8.45 -3.48 -2.20
CA GLU A 83 8.87 -4.26 -1.04
C GLU A 83 9.22 -3.37 0.16
N PHE A 84 9.07 -3.93 1.37
CA PHE A 84 9.37 -3.24 2.63
C PHE A 84 8.66 -1.89 2.79
N SER A 85 7.52 -1.71 2.12
CA SER A 85 6.76 -0.47 2.14
C SER A 85 5.58 -0.55 3.10
N SER A 86 5.31 0.56 3.80
CA SER A 86 4.26 0.66 4.81
C SER A 86 3.17 1.61 4.36
N ILE A 87 1.96 1.09 4.20
CA ILE A 87 0.75 1.87 4.01
C ILE A 87 0.04 1.93 5.36
N ALA A 88 0.21 3.05 6.06
CA ALA A 88 -0.21 3.14 7.45
C ALA A 88 -1.70 3.44 7.61
N HIS A 89 -2.20 3.27 8.84
CA HIS A 89 -3.62 3.24 9.19
C HIS A 89 -4.50 4.25 8.46
N ARG A 90 -5.61 3.78 7.88
CA ARG A 90 -6.65 4.56 7.19
C ARG A 90 -6.18 5.33 5.95
N SER A 91 -5.00 5.04 5.41
CA SER A 91 -4.57 5.64 4.15
C SER A 91 -5.35 5.08 2.98
N ILE A 92 -5.42 5.86 1.90
CA ILE A 92 -6.10 5.49 0.67
C ILE A 92 -5.08 5.50 -0.46
N VAL A 93 -4.99 4.40 -1.22
CA VAL A 93 -4.22 4.32 -2.46
C VAL A 93 -5.16 3.95 -3.59
N HIS A 94 -5.35 4.84 -4.54
CA HIS A 94 -6.25 4.60 -5.67
C HIS A 94 -5.49 4.69 -6.99
N GLY A 95 -5.67 3.67 -7.83
CA GLY A 95 -5.02 3.58 -9.14
C GLY A 95 -5.46 4.62 -10.17
N PRO A 96 -4.61 4.90 -11.19
CA PRO A 96 -3.29 4.30 -11.34
C PRO A 96 -2.31 4.83 -10.29
N CYS A 97 -1.59 3.95 -9.59
CA CYS A 97 -0.65 4.39 -8.58
C CYS A 97 0.50 3.37 -8.43
N LYS A 98 1.74 3.87 -8.38
CA LYS A 98 2.90 3.05 -8.06
C LYS A 98 3.60 3.62 -6.83
N VAL A 99 3.75 2.79 -5.81
CA VAL A 99 4.56 3.05 -4.62
C VAL A 99 5.80 2.18 -4.73
N GLY A 100 6.98 2.77 -4.61
CA GLY A 100 8.26 2.10 -4.68
C GLY A 100 8.58 1.25 -3.45
N ASP A 101 9.85 0.88 -3.31
CA ASP A 101 10.37 0.10 -2.20
C ASP A 101 10.72 0.99 -1.01
N ARG A 102 10.63 0.45 0.22
CA ARG A 102 10.99 1.15 1.47
C ARG A 102 10.29 2.49 1.67
N VAL A 103 9.06 2.59 1.16
CA VAL A 103 8.22 3.80 1.27
C VAL A 103 7.38 3.75 2.54
N PHE A 104 7.23 4.88 3.19
CA PHE A 104 6.27 5.05 4.29
C PHE A 104 5.15 6.03 3.89
N ILE A 105 3.92 5.55 3.88
CA ILE A 105 2.72 6.38 3.70
C ILE A 105 2.01 6.52 5.05
N GLY A 106 2.04 7.72 5.60
CA GLY A 106 1.54 8.03 6.93
C GLY A 106 0.02 8.04 7.06
N PHE A 107 -0.48 7.98 8.28
CA PHE A 107 -1.90 7.83 8.62
C PHE A 107 -2.83 8.81 7.90
N ASN A 108 -4.00 8.33 7.44
CA ASN A 108 -5.03 9.11 6.75
C ASN A 108 -4.54 9.85 5.49
N SER A 109 -3.43 9.44 4.88
CA SER A 109 -2.94 10.04 3.65
C SER A 109 -3.62 9.46 2.42
N VAL A 110 -3.66 10.23 1.33
CA VAL A 110 -4.29 9.84 0.08
C VAL A 110 -3.27 9.90 -1.04
N LEU A 111 -3.13 8.80 -1.78
CA LEU A 111 -2.37 8.72 -3.02
C LEU A 111 -3.35 8.46 -4.18
N PHE A 112 -3.34 9.32 -5.19
CA PHE A 112 -4.18 9.19 -6.37
C PHE A 112 -3.41 9.60 -7.62
N ASN A 113 -3.41 8.72 -8.63
CA ASN A 113 -2.81 9.00 -9.94
C ASN A 113 -1.37 9.53 -9.85
N CYS A 114 -0.49 8.78 -9.17
CA CYS A 114 0.89 9.21 -8.93
C CYS A 114 1.87 8.04 -8.83
N VAL A 115 3.14 8.35 -9.02
CA VAL A 115 4.27 7.49 -8.70
C VAL A 115 4.98 8.06 -7.48
N VAL A 116 5.21 7.22 -6.48
CA VAL A 116 6.02 7.54 -5.30
C VAL A 116 7.31 6.74 -5.40
N GLY A 117 8.45 7.42 -5.54
CA GLY A 117 9.77 6.81 -5.69
C GLY A 117 10.20 6.04 -4.44
N ASP A 118 11.24 5.22 -4.59
CA ASP A 118 11.81 4.43 -3.50
C ASP A 118 12.27 5.31 -2.34
N GLY A 119 12.20 4.81 -1.12
CA GLY A 119 12.67 5.50 0.08
C GLY A 119 11.86 6.74 0.48
N CYS A 120 10.78 7.07 -0.23
CA CYS A 120 9.95 8.22 0.11
C CYS A 120 9.26 8.07 1.47
N VAL A 121 9.13 9.20 2.17
CA VAL A 121 8.36 9.28 3.41
C VAL A 121 7.26 10.34 3.25
N VAL A 122 6.03 9.91 3.12
CA VAL A 122 4.84 10.77 3.15
C VAL A 122 4.27 10.74 4.56
N ARG A 123 4.29 11.88 5.25
CA ARG A 123 3.77 11.98 6.62
C ARG A 123 2.25 12.07 6.64
N HIS A 124 1.68 12.09 7.84
CA HIS A 124 0.27 11.91 8.14
C HIS A 124 -0.65 13.00 7.53
N ASN A 125 -1.88 12.62 7.17
CA ASN A 125 -2.92 13.51 6.65
C ASN A 125 -2.50 14.28 5.38
N SER A 126 -1.65 13.69 4.56
CA SER A 126 -1.16 14.31 3.33
C SER A 126 -1.88 13.77 2.10
N VAL A 127 -1.94 14.57 1.05
CA VAL A 127 -2.56 14.20 -0.22
C VAL A 127 -1.54 14.36 -1.34
N VAL A 128 -1.29 13.29 -2.10
CA VAL A 128 -0.52 13.32 -3.35
C VAL A 128 -1.48 12.96 -4.49
N ASP A 129 -1.75 13.90 -5.36
CA ASP A 129 -2.77 13.80 -6.39
C ASP A 129 -2.21 14.30 -7.74
N GLY A 130 -2.01 13.38 -8.69
CA GLY A 130 -1.57 13.72 -10.04
C GLY A 130 -0.14 14.27 -10.13
N ARG A 131 0.74 13.92 -9.19
CA ARG A 131 2.15 14.36 -9.18
C ARG A 131 3.06 13.23 -8.71
N ASP A 132 4.07 12.92 -9.51
CA ASP A 132 5.09 11.94 -9.15
C ASP A 132 6.10 12.53 -8.18
N LEU A 133 6.51 11.73 -7.20
CA LEU A 133 7.55 12.04 -6.24
C LEU A 133 8.84 11.29 -6.61
N PRO A 134 10.00 11.99 -6.68
CA PRO A 134 11.28 11.32 -6.88
C PRO A 134 11.66 10.43 -5.69
N GLU A 135 12.70 9.62 -5.85
CA GLU A 135 13.26 8.80 -4.76
C GLU A 135 13.70 9.68 -3.57
N ASP A 136 13.65 9.11 -2.36
CA ASP A 136 14.06 9.74 -1.11
C ASP A 136 13.38 11.09 -0.82
N PHE A 137 12.14 11.26 -1.28
CA PHE A 137 11.40 12.50 -1.13
C PHE A 137 10.58 12.53 0.16
N TYR A 138 10.64 13.63 0.89
CA TYR A 138 9.93 13.81 2.15
C TYR A 138 8.73 14.75 2.00
N VAL A 139 7.55 14.26 2.33
CA VAL A 139 6.31 15.05 2.40
C VAL A 139 5.93 15.29 3.86
N PRO A 140 5.98 16.52 4.38
CA PRO A 140 5.55 16.84 5.75
C PRO A 140 4.07 16.51 5.98
N SER A 141 3.67 16.35 7.24
CA SER A 141 2.27 16.13 7.60
C SER A 141 1.37 17.27 7.13
N THR A 142 0.11 16.94 6.78
CA THR A 142 -0.92 17.90 6.35
C THR A 142 -0.57 18.66 5.06
N THR A 143 0.24 18.05 4.21
CA THR A 143 0.69 18.65 2.95
C THR A 143 -0.15 18.13 1.79
N ARG A 144 -0.51 19.04 0.86
CA ARG A 144 -1.09 18.70 -0.43
C ARG A 144 -0.04 18.87 -1.53
N ILE A 145 0.22 17.80 -2.26
CA ILE A 145 1.04 17.79 -3.48
C ILE A 145 0.11 17.53 -4.67
N GLY A 146 0.07 18.46 -5.61
CA GLY A 146 -0.71 18.36 -6.84
C GLY A 146 0.16 18.60 -8.07
N PRO A 147 -0.43 18.57 -9.31
CA PRO A 147 0.31 18.63 -10.55
C PRO A 147 1.28 19.81 -10.70
N ASN A 148 0.93 20.95 -10.11
CA ASN A 148 1.70 22.20 -10.21
C ASN A 148 2.55 22.49 -8.94
N THR A 149 2.68 21.55 -8.01
CA THR A 149 3.48 21.74 -6.80
C THR A 149 4.96 21.79 -7.17
N ASP A 150 5.66 22.84 -6.70
CA ASP A 150 7.11 22.93 -6.82
C ASP A 150 7.77 22.02 -5.78
N LEU A 151 8.32 20.90 -6.23
CA LEU A 151 8.96 19.91 -5.35
C LEU A 151 10.29 20.38 -4.78
N SER A 152 10.95 21.39 -5.36
CA SER A 152 12.25 21.88 -4.88
C SER A 152 12.19 22.55 -3.50
N GLN A 153 10.98 22.87 -3.03
CA GLN A 153 10.75 23.48 -1.71
C GLN A 153 10.69 22.48 -0.57
N PHE A 154 10.73 21.18 -0.87
CA PHE A 154 10.64 20.13 0.13
C PHE A 154 12.01 19.56 0.47
N PRO A 155 12.25 19.21 1.74
CA PRO A 155 13.51 18.60 2.12
C PRO A 155 13.60 17.15 1.64
N PRO A 156 14.81 16.61 1.50
CA PRO A 156 15.00 15.16 1.34
C PRO A 156 14.60 14.42 2.63
N VAL A 157 14.43 13.10 2.53
CA VAL A 157 14.22 12.25 3.69
C VAL A 157 15.42 12.37 4.64
N SER A 158 15.16 12.61 5.93
CA SER A 158 16.18 12.59 6.96
C SER A 158 16.53 11.16 7.37
N ILE A 159 17.73 10.94 7.92
CA ILE A 159 18.17 9.65 8.45
C ILE A 159 17.13 9.11 9.45
N SER A 160 16.67 9.95 10.38
CA SER A 160 15.68 9.53 11.39
C SER A 160 14.31 9.17 10.79
N ALA A 161 13.92 9.78 9.68
CA ALA A 161 12.67 9.42 9.00
C ALA A 161 12.80 8.10 8.23
N SER A 162 13.97 7.82 7.64
CA SER A 162 14.28 6.53 7.02
C SER A 162 14.32 5.40 8.04
N GLU A 163 15.06 5.59 9.14
CA GLU A 163 15.13 4.62 10.24
C GLU A 163 13.74 4.30 10.82
N PHE A 164 12.90 5.31 11.02
CA PHE A 164 11.50 5.12 11.44
C PHE A 164 10.71 4.27 10.44
N SER A 165 10.85 4.53 9.13
CA SER A 165 10.18 3.76 8.08
C SER A 165 10.60 2.29 8.12
N GLU A 166 11.90 2.03 8.24
CA GLU A 166 12.46 0.69 8.33
C GLU A 166 11.99 -0.06 9.59
N ASP A 167 11.95 0.63 10.74
CA ASP A 167 11.47 0.04 12.00
C ASP A 167 9.99 -0.35 11.91
N VAL A 168 9.16 0.48 11.27
CA VAL A 168 7.75 0.13 11.04
C VAL A 168 7.63 -1.10 10.16
N ALA A 169 8.38 -1.18 9.05
CA ALA A 169 8.34 -2.34 8.16
C ALA A 169 8.77 -3.61 8.89
N ARG A 170 9.88 -3.57 9.63
CA ARG A 170 10.41 -4.68 10.42
C ARG A 170 9.42 -5.16 11.48
N THR A 171 8.85 -4.23 12.24
CA THR A 171 7.85 -4.54 13.26
C THR A 171 6.65 -5.29 12.68
N ASN A 172 6.18 -4.91 11.49
CA ASN A 172 5.06 -5.58 10.85
C ASN A 172 5.42 -6.97 10.32
N VAL A 173 6.66 -7.20 9.86
CA VAL A 173 7.15 -8.56 9.53
C VAL A 173 7.18 -9.44 10.79
N ASP A 174 7.58 -8.89 11.94
CA ASP A 174 7.55 -9.64 13.20
C ASP A 174 6.11 -9.93 13.67
N LEU A 175 5.16 -9.03 13.43
CA LEU A 175 3.73 -9.30 13.65
C LEU A 175 3.22 -10.45 12.77
N VAL A 176 3.62 -10.51 11.50
CA VAL A 176 3.28 -11.65 10.62
C VAL A 176 3.74 -12.95 11.23
N ARG A 177 5.00 -13.03 11.67
CA ARG A 177 5.57 -14.24 12.30
C ARG A 177 4.79 -14.64 13.55
N GLY A 178 4.47 -13.66 14.43
CA GLY A 178 3.71 -13.90 15.65
C GLY A 178 2.30 -14.42 15.37
N TYR A 179 1.54 -13.77 14.48
CA TYR A 179 0.20 -14.22 14.15
C TYR A 179 0.15 -15.56 13.41
N LYS A 180 1.14 -15.83 12.54
CA LYS A 180 1.25 -17.13 11.87
C LYS A 180 1.56 -18.25 12.85
N ALA A 181 2.41 -18.01 13.86
CA ALA A 181 2.67 -18.99 14.91
C ALA A 181 1.38 -19.35 15.67
N LEU A 182 0.59 -18.35 16.08
CA LEU A 182 -0.71 -18.56 16.74
C LEU A 182 -1.73 -19.32 15.91
N GLN A 183 -1.72 -19.15 14.57
CA GLN A 183 -2.62 -19.89 13.67
C GLN A 183 -2.30 -21.39 13.60
N ASN A 184 -1.07 -21.79 13.90
CA ASN A 184 -0.64 -23.18 13.90
C ASN A 184 -0.87 -23.90 15.24
N GLU A 185 -1.33 -23.18 16.28
CA GLU A 185 -1.63 -23.74 17.60
C GLU A 185 -3.08 -24.25 17.74
N PHE A 186 -3.92 -23.98 16.72
CA PHE A 186 -5.33 -24.37 16.65
C PHE A 186 -5.65 -25.13 15.38
#